data_bac6d73674d6ef324070bd28be716e8e
#
_entry.id   bac6d73674d6ef324070bd28be716e8e
#
_cell.length_a   1.000
_cell.length_b   1.000
_cell.length_c   1.000
_cell.angle_alpha   90.00
_cell.angle_beta   90.00
_cell.angle_gamma   90.00
#
_symmetry.space_group_name_H-M   'P 1'
#
loop_
_entity.id
_entity.type
_entity.pdbx_description
1 polymer ?
#
loop_
_entity_poly.entity_id
_entity_poly.type
_entity_poly.pdbx_seq_one_letter_code
_entity_poly.pdbx_strand_id
1 'polypeptide(L)'
;MQRELNEFLETFDIVENALDMRTLIRWNGRDLRNKENLAEHTHLVVACAISLIDELFTGNKRFFITDGRVSFERIIRHCMLHDSLELLRGDILSITKDVVPGLREFTDNEEADFRAKILDSCSLMEEELIHLADLKACYKFIERELRYPSNDFALAVYKSTKNKFDEAYKKFKLHHNLGSKPTVDDTETRFKKGYEADAGVDVILNEDVVILPMSTINVNLKVNVTPPEGYMAVLCARTSAAAKGLCVAMCPIDANYTGEVTAIVHNVSNKILTYKKGEAFCQVVTLPISNCIENVQIKKEGKRSDGKLGSTGI
;
A
#
# COMPACT_ATOMS: atom_id res chain seq x y z
N MET A 1 -13.49 30.49 18.11
CA MET A 1 -12.98 29.38 17.31
C MET A 1 -12.13 28.39 18.11
N GLN A 2 -10.93 28.73 18.64
CA GLN A 2 -10.15 27.77 19.47
C GLN A 2 -10.92 27.29 20.73
N ARG A 3 -11.72 28.12 21.34
CA ARG A 3 -12.58 27.73 22.46
C ARG A 3 -13.67 26.76 22.01
N GLU A 4 -14.31 27.02 20.89
CA GLU A 4 -15.35 26.17 20.30
C GLU A 4 -14.79 24.82 19.87
N LEU A 5 -13.58 24.80 19.26
CA LEU A 5 -12.89 23.56 18.93
C LEU A 5 -12.59 22.73 20.19
N ASN A 6 -12.10 23.36 21.25
CA ASN A 6 -11.81 22.65 22.50
C ASN A 6 -13.09 22.09 23.13
N GLU A 7 -14.18 22.87 23.17
CA GLU A 7 -15.48 22.42 23.67
C GLU A 7 -16.02 21.24 22.84
N PHE A 8 -15.94 21.34 21.51
CA PHE A 8 -16.32 20.25 20.61
C PHE A 8 -15.51 18.98 20.86
N LEU A 9 -14.20 19.10 21.05
CA LEU A 9 -13.32 17.96 21.31
C LEU A 9 -13.54 17.32 22.69
N GLU A 10 -13.92 18.10 23.69
CA GLU A 10 -14.20 17.61 25.05
C GLU A 10 -15.58 16.90 25.13
N THR A 11 -16.54 17.32 24.32
CA THR A 11 -17.91 16.78 24.30
C THR A 11 -18.19 15.85 23.13
N PHE A 12 -17.17 15.48 22.35
CA PHE A 12 -17.33 14.72 21.12
C PHE A 12 -17.96 13.33 21.38
N ASP A 13 -19.14 13.13 20.81
CA ASP A 13 -19.83 11.85 20.74
C ASP A 13 -19.99 11.42 19.29
N ILE A 14 -19.56 10.22 18.94
CA ILE A 14 -19.55 9.72 17.57
C ILE A 14 -20.96 9.54 17.00
N VAL A 15 -21.96 9.21 17.83
CA VAL A 15 -23.34 8.99 17.39
C VAL A 15 -24.02 10.32 17.15
N GLU A 16 -23.92 11.25 18.09
CA GLU A 16 -24.46 12.62 17.94
C GLU A 16 -23.80 13.32 16.75
N ASN A 17 -22.49 13.22 16.60
CA ASN A 17 -21.77 13.75 15.44
C ASN A 17 -22.33 13.20 14.11
N ALA A 18 -22.57 11.90 14.03
CA ALA A 18 -23.13 11.27 12.82
C ALA A 18 -24.58 11.74 12.55
N LEU A 19 -25.35 12.04 13.58
CA LEU A 19 -26.70 12.62 13.42
C LEU A 19 -26.63 14.07 12.93
N ASP A 20 -25.73 14.87 13.47
CA ASP A 20 -25.54 16.28 13.10
C ASP A 20 -25.02 16.44 11.67
N MET A 21 -24.17 15.53 11.19
CA MET A 21 -23.69 15.50 9.80
C MET A 21 -24.81 15.48 8.76
N ARG A 22 -26.02 15.05 9.11
CA ARG A 22 -27.20 15.07 8.22
C ARG A 22 -27.72 16.48 7.98
N THR A 23 -27.40 17.42 8.84
CA THR A 23 -27.90 18.82 8.78
C THR A 23 -27.02 19.69 7.86
N LEU A 24 -25.77 19.36 7.67
CA LEU A 24 -24.84 20.13 6.84
C LEU A 24 -24.93 19.70 5.38
N ILE A 25 -25.37 20.62 4.52
CA ILE A 25 -25.43 20.42 3.07
C ILE A 25 -24.12 20.86 2.44
N ARG A 26 -23.47 19.95 1.75
CA ARG A 26 -22.26 20.20 0.97
C ARG A 26 -22.61 20.91 -0.34
N TRP A 27 -21.62 21.59 -0.92
CA TRP A 27 -21.77 22.33 -2.17
C TRP A 27 -22.84 23.43 -2.10
N ASN A 28 -23.12 23.93 -0.89
CA ASN A 28 -24.12 24.96 -0.69
C ASN A 28 -23.79 26.23 -1.51
N GLY A 29 -24.82 26.80 -2.15
CA GLY A 29 -24.62 27.93 -3.06
C GLY A 29 -24.10 27.58 -4.44
N ARG A 30 -23.95 26.29 -4.79
CA ARG A 30 -23.60 25.84 -6.14
C ARG A 30 -24.82 25.30 -6.87
N ASP A 31 -24.83 25.48 -8.19
CA ASP A 31 -25.89 24.98 -9.06
C ASP A 31 -25.68 23.49 -9.37
N LEU A 32 -25.99 22.66 -8.38
CA LEU A 32 -26.03 21.21 -8.52
C LEU A 32 -27.47 20.73 -8.30
N ARG A 33 -27.89 19.79 -9.12
CA ARG A 33 -29.26 19.25 -9.08
C ARG A 33 -29.49 18.43 -7.83
N ASN A 34 -28.52 17.57 -7.52
CA ASN A 34 -28.55 16.79 -6.28
C ASN A 34 -27.79 17.53 -5.18
N LYS A 35 -28.33 17.52 -3.99
CA LYS A 35 -27.66 18.02 -2.80
C LYS A 35 -27.19 16.83 -2.00
N GLU A 36 -25.93 16.87 -1.61
CA GLU A 36 -25.31 15.86 -0.73
C GLU A 36 -25.18 16.48 0.66
N ASN A 37 -25.65 15.79 1.68
CA ASN A 37 -25.31 16.18 3.04
C ASN A 37 -24.01 15.49 3.49
N LEU A 38 -23.43 15.96 4.59
CA LEU A 38 -22.15 15.49 5.06
C LEU A 38 -22.17 13.98 5.42
N ALA A 39 -23.29 13.48 5.97
CA ALA A 39 -23.44 12.06 6.29
C ALA A 39 -23.49 11.18 5.03
N GLU A 40 -24.14 11.64 3.97
CA GLU A 40 -24.17 10.93 2.67
C GLU A 40 -22.78 10.90 2.05
N HIS A 41 -22.05 12.02 2.10
CA HIS A 41 -20.66 12.07 1.65
C HIS A 41 -19.78 11.06 2.41
N THR A 42 -19.81 11.13 3.73
CA THR A 42 -19.05 10.22 4.61
C THR A 42 -19.35 8.75 4.32
N HIS A 43 -20.62 8.40 4.10
CA HIS A 43 -21.01 7.04 3.69
C HIS A 43 -20.39 6.67 2.34
N LEU A 44 -20.38 7.59 1.38
CA LEU A 44 -19.77 7.36 0.06
C LEU A 44 -18.25 7.19 0.16
N VAL A 45 -17.58 7.97 1.03
CA VAL A 45 -16.14 7.83 1.30
C VAL A 45 -15.83 6.44 1.86
N VAL A 46 -16.59 5.96 2.83
CA VAL A 46 -16.45 4.60 3.39
C VAL A 46 -16.61 3.53 2.28
N ALA A 47 -17.65 3.65 1.45
CA ALA A 47 -17.86 2.72 0.33
C ALA A 47 -16.70 2.76 -0.68
N CYS A 48 -16.16 3.94 -0.97
CA CYS A 48 -14.99 4.11 -1.83
C CYS A 48 -13.72 3.50 -1.22
N ALA A 49 -13.50 3.64 0.10
CA ALA A 49 -12.39 3.01 0.80
C ALA A 49 -12.45 1.49 0.71
N ILE A 50 -13.61 0.89 0.97
CA ILE A 50 -13.83 -0.56 0.83
C ILE A 50 -13.54 -1.00 -0.62
N SER A 51 -14.06 -0.27 -1.62
CA SER A 51 -13.84 -0.57 -3.03
C SER A 51 -12.36 -0.49 -3.42
N LEU A 52 -11.63 0.51 -2.92
CA LEU A 52 -10.20 0.66 -3.17
C LEU A 52 -9.38 -0.46 -2.52
N ILE A 53 -9.72 -0.83 -1.29
CA ILE A 53 -9.08 -1.94 -0.59
C ILE A 53 -9.32 -3.24 -1.37
N ASP A 54 -10.54 -3.47 -1.84
CA ASP A 54 -10.87 -4.64 -2.65
C ASP A 54 -10.12 -4.67 -3.99
N GLU A 55 -9.97 -3.54 -4.65
CA GLU A 55 -9.29 -3.40 -5.93
C GLU A 55 -7.77 -3.57 -5.79
N LEU A 56 -7.17 -2.88 -4.81
CA LEU A 56 -5.72 -2.81 -4.66
C LEU A 56 -5.11 -4.05 -4.02
N PHE A 57 -5.89 -4.76 -3.20
CA PHE A 57 -5.42 -5.87 -2.38
C PHE A 57 -6.13 -7.20 -2.68
N THR A 58 -6.67 -7.35 -3.89
CA THR A 58 -7.25 -8.61 -4.38
C THR A 58 -6.24 -9.74 -4.30
N GLY A 59 -6.55 -10.75 -3.49
CA GLY A 59 -5.69 -11.92 -3.22
C GLY A 59 -5.02 -11.95 -1.85
N ASN A 60 -4.85 -10.81 -1.19
CA ASN A 60 -4.16 -10.69 0.09
C ASN A 60 -5.02 -10.06 1.21
N LYS A 61 -6.36 -10.08 1.10
CA LYS A 61 -7.28 -9.48 2.09
C LYS A 61 -7.00 -9.90 3.54
N ARG A 62 -6.54 -11.13 3.77
CA ARG A 62 -6.17 -11.61 5.11
C ARG A 62 -4.83 -11.06 5.60
N PHE A 63 -3.89 -10.79 4.71
CA PHE A 63 -2.55 -10.30 5.08
C PHE A 63 -2.57 -8.86 5.60
N PHE A 64 -3.41 -7.99 5.01
CA PHE A 64 -3.52 -6.60 5.41
C PHE A 64 -4.09 -6.40 6.82
N ILE A 65 -4.98 -7.30 7.25
CA ILE A 65 -5.65 -7.22 8.56
C ILE A 65 -4.78 -7.84 9.67
N THR A 66 -3.85 -8.73 9.32
CA THR A 66 -3.12 -9.55 10.30
C THR A 66 -1.70 -9.07 10.61
N ASP A 67 -1.08 -8.21 9.78
CA ASP A 67 0.31 -7.77 10.00
C ASP A 67 0.44 -6.42 10.73
N GLY A 68 -0.68 -5.80 11.11
CA GLY A 68 -0.71 -4.58 11.93
C GLY A 68 -0.36 -3.28 11.21
N ARG A 69 0.01 -3.31 9.91
CA ARG A 69 0.40 -2.11 9.14
C ARG A 69 -0.78 -1.31 8.64
N VAL A 70 -1.89 -1.98 8.34
CA VAL A 70 -3.14 -1.37 7.90
C VAL A 70 -4.29 -1.97 8.69
N SER A 71 -4.99 -1.14 9.43
CA SER A 71 -6.19 -1.50 10.14
C SER A 71 -7.42 -1.09 9.34
N PHE A 72 -8.20 -2.07 8.90
CA PHE A 72 -9.48 -1.79 8.25
C PHE A 72 -10.41 -0.95 9.15
N GLU A 73 -10.48 -1.28 10.43
CA GLU A 73 -11.26 -0.54 11.41
C GLU A 73 -10.82 0.93 11.49
N ARG A 74 -9.51 1.18 11.57
CA ARG A 74 -8.95 2.53 11.63
C ARG A 74 -9.26 3.33 10.37
N ILE A 75 -9.08 2.74 9.17
CA ILE A 75 -9.45 3.39 7.90
C ILE A 75 -10.92 3.77 7.89
N ILE A 76 -11.81 2.84 8.23
CA ILE A 76 -13.26 3.11 8.23
C ILE A 76 -13.61 4.20 9.24
N ARG A 77 -13.04 4.15 10.45
CA ARG A 77 -13.25 5.17 11.48
C ARG A 77 -12.80 6.55 11.00
N HIS A 78 -11.63 6.65 10.38
CA HIS A 78 -11.15 7.90 9.80
C HIS A 78 -12.04 8.38 8.64
N CYS A 79 -12.44 7.50 7.73
CA CYS A 79 -13.38 7.84 6.66
C CYS A 79 -14.73 8.34 7.19
N MET A 80 -15.20 7.81 8.32
CA MET A 80 -16.46 8.26 8.95
C MET A 80 -16.35 9.63 9.60
N LEU A 81 -15.18 10.02 10.07
CA LEU A 81 -15.00 11.20 10.91
C LEU A 81 -14.14 12.31 10.30
N HIS A 82 -13.59 12.10 9.08
CA HIS A 82 -12.61 13.01 8.48
C HIS A 82 -13.13 14.46 8.32
N ASP A 83 -14.40 14.64 8.05
CA ASP A 83 -15.05 15.94 7.85
C ASP A 83 -15.87 16.41 9.07
N SER A 84 -15.73 15.78 10.25
CA SER A 84 -16.50 16.15 11.46
C SER A 84 -16.37 17.63 11.84
N LEU A 85 -15.20 18.23 11.61
CA LEU A 85 -14.97 19.65 11.89
C LEU A 85 -15.77 20.59 10.97
N GLU A 86 -16.30 20.11 9.86
CA GLU A 86 -17.17 20.93 9.02
C GLU A 86 -18.49 21.30 9.72
N LEU A 87 -18.89 20.54 10.74
CA LEU A 87 -20.04 20.90 11.59
C LEU A 87 -19.83 22.23 12.34
N LEU A 88 -18.58 22.56 12.67
CA LEU A 88 -18.24 23.82 13.35
C LEU A 88 -18.07 24.99 12.38
N ARG A 89 -17.47 24.74 11.23
CA ARG A 89 -17.02 25.80 10.31
C ARG A 89 -17.79 25.85 8.97
N GLY A 90 -18.66 24.88 8.71
CA GLY A 90 -19.31 24.68 7.42
C GLY A 90 -18.39 24.01 6.37
N ASP A 91 -18.99 23.57 5.27
CA ASP A 91 -18.28 23.02 4.11
C ASP A 91 -17.48 24.12 3.41
N ILE A 92 -16.16 24.10 3.55
CA ILE A 92 -15.24 25.02 2.88
C ILE A 92 -14.61 24.30 1.67
N LEU A 93 -15.03 24.70 0.48
CA LEU A 93 -14.52 24.10 -0.76
C LEU A 93 -12.99 24.22 -0.86
N SER A 94 -12.34 23.17 -1.36
CA SER A 94 -10.89 23.11 -1.54
C SER A 94 -10.34 24.31 -2.32
N ILE A 95 -11.06 24.77 -3.36
CA ILE A 95 -10.68 25.97 -4.13
C ILE A 95 -10.67 27.23 -3.26
N THR A 96 -11.58 27.34 -2.29
CA THR A 96 -11.62 28.49 -1.38
C THR A 96 -10.43 28.45 -0.42
N LYS A 97 -10.08 27.28 0.08
CA LYS A 97 -8.87 27.07 0.90
C LYS A 97 -7.58 27.48 0.15
N ASP A 98 -7.55 27.26 -1.17
CA ASP A 98 -6.37 27.59 -2.01
C ASP A 98 -6.27 29.10 -2.32
N VAL A 99 -7.39 29.81 -2.42
CA VAL A 99 -7.42 31.23 -2.82
C VAL A 99 -7.29 32.18 -1.63
N VAL A 100 -7.77 31.77 -0.45
CA VAL A 100 -7.72 32.62 0.77
C VAL A 100 -6.41 32.36 1.52
N PRO A 101 -5.52 33.37 1.63
CA PRO A 101 -4.23 33.21 2.32
C PRO A 101 -4.40 32.73 3.76
N GLY A 102 -3.66 31.68 4.14
CA GLY A 102 -3.64 31.11 5.50
C GLY A 102 -4.83 30.22 5.85
N LEU A 103 -5.88 30.19 5.04
CA LEU A 103 -7.08 29.39 5.36
C LEU A 103 -6.80 27.89 5.31
N ARG A 104 -6.00 27.44 4.34
CA ARG A 104 -5.60 26.03 4.25
C ARG A 104 -4.77 25.62 5.47
N GLU A 105 -3.72 26.36 5.79
CA GLU A 105 -2.87 26.08 6.96
C GLU A 105 -3.69 26.04 8.26
N PHE A 106 -4.62 26.99 8.40
CA PHE A 106 -5.52 27.03 9.55
C PHE A 106 -6.40 25.77 9.64
N THR A 107 -7.07 25.39 8.54
CA THR A 107 -7.94 24.20 8.53
C THR A 107 -7.16 22.90 8.72
N ASP A 108 -5.96 22.79 8.15
CA ASP A 108 -5.10 21.61 8.28
C ASP A 108 -4.61 21.44 9.72
N ASN A 109 -4.31 22.54 10.43
CA ASN A 109 -3.93 22.51 11.85
C ASN A 109 -5.09 22.06 12.75
N GLU A 110 -6.32 22.56 12.52
CA GLU A 110 -7.50 22.09 13.27
C GLU A 110 -7.78 20.61 13.03
N GLU A 111 -7.64 20.14 11.78
CA GLU A 111 -7.80 18.73 11.44
C GLU A 111 -6.73 17.85 12.10
N ALA A 112 -5.48 18.34 12.20
CA ALA A 112 -4.41 17.65 12.91
C ALA A 112 -4.72 17.51 14.41
N ASP A 113 -5.21 18.60 15.05
CA ASP A 113 -5.62 18.58 16.45
C ASP A 113 -6.77 17.61 16.71
N PHE A 114 -7.77 17.60 15.83
CA PHE A 114 -8.91 16.67 15.91
C PHE A 114 -8.43 15.21 15.81
N ARG A 115 -7.62 14.91 14.80
CA ARG A 115 -7.07 13.56 14.61
C ARG A 115 -6.27 13.10 15.83
N ALA A 116 -5.42 13.96 16.36
CA ALA A 116 -4.58 13.64 17.53
C ALA A 116 -5.39 13.32 18.80
N LYS A 117 -6.59 13.90 18.95
CA LYS A 117 -7.41 13.75 20.16
C LYS A 117 -8.51 12.67 20.03
N ILE A 118 -9.07 12.50 18.84
CA ILE A 118 -10.28 11.68 18.63
C ILE A 118 -9.97 10.40 17.86
N LEU A 119 -8.92 10.40 17.04
CA LEU A 119 -8.58 9.30 16.17
C LEU A 119 -7.21 8.72 16.51
N ASP A 120 -7.04 7.41 16.31
CA ASP A 120 -5.74 6.76 16.40
C ASP A 120 -4.82 7.22 15.25
N SER A 121 -3.51 7.24 15.49
CA SER A 121 -2.56 7.59 14.44
C SER A 121 -2.61 6.59 13.28
N CYS A 122 -2.70 7.12 12.06
CA CYS A 122 -2.62 6.34 10.83
C CYS A 122 -1.18 6.11 10.37
N SER A 123 -0.94 4.98 9.73
CA SER A 123 0.24 4.81 8.89
C SER A 123 0.12 5.64 7.61
N LEU A 124 1.24 5.95 6.96
CA LEU A 124 1.23 6.68 5.69
C LEU A 124 0.32 6.03 4.63
N MET A 125 0.31 4.69 4.57
CA MET A 125 -0.56 3.95 3.65
C MET A 125 -2.04 4.15 3.97
N GLU A 126 -2.42 4.18 5.25
CA GLU A 126 -3.79 4.42 5.67
C GLU A 126 -4.23 5.85 5.34
N GLU A 127 -3.38 6.85 5.61
CA GLU A 127 -3.66 8.25 5.26
C GLU A 127 -3.84 8.44 3.75
N GLU A 128 -2.97 7.87 2.94
CA GLU A 128 -3.09 7.94 1.49
C GLU A 128 -4.34 7.22 0.97
N LEU A 129 -4.75 6.07 1.58
CA LEU A 129 -5.99 5.37 1.23
C LEU A 129 -7.24 6.18 1.59
N ILE A 130 -7.27 6.81 2.76
CA ILE A 130 -8.36 7.68 3.20
C ILE A 130 -8.50 8.86 2.24
N HIS A 131 -7.40 9.51 1.90
CA HIS A 131 -7.38 10.61 0.92
C HIS A 131 -7.87 10.18 -0.48
N LEU A 132 -7.44 9.00 -0.95
CA LEU A 132 -7.93 8.44 -2.22
C LEU A 132 -9.43 8.15 -2.18
N ALA A 133 -9.95 7.66 -1.05
CA ALA A 133 -11.37 7.37 -0.89
C ALA A 133 -12.21 8.64 -0.94
N ASP A 134 -11.77 9.73 -0.29
CA ASP A 134 -12.43 11.04 -0.34
C ASP A 134 -12.42 11.60 -1.77
N LEU A 135 -11.29 11.65 -2.45
CA LEU A 135 -11.21 12.09 -3.85
C LEU A 135 -12.13 11.26 -4.76
N LYS A 136 -12.18 9.93 -4.55
CA LYS A 136 -13.03 9.01 -5.32
C LYS A 136 -14.51 9.31 -5.06
N ALA A 137 -14.90 9.53 -3.82
CA ALA A 137 -16.28 9.88 -3.45
C ALA A 137 -16.69 11.20 -4.10
N CYS A 138 -15.85 12.21 -4.00
CA CYS A 138 -16.09 13.53 -4.56
C CYS A 138 -16.33 13.49 -6.07
N TYR A 139 -15.42 12.89 -6.86
CA TYR A 139 -15.63 12.85 -8.31
C TYR A 139 -16.78 11.91 -8.70
N LYS A 140 -17.05 10.84 -7.95
CA LYS A 140 -18.18 9.94 -8.20
C LYS A 140 -19.54 10.60 -7.95
N PHE A 141 -19.64 11.46 -6.94
CA PHE A 141 -20.84 12.28 -6.73
C PHE A 141 -21.04 13.22 -7.92
N ILE A 142 -20.03 13.99 -8.29
CA ILE A 142 -20.11 14.94 -9.42
C ILE A 142 -20.33 14.24 -10.77
N GLU A 143 -19.80 13.04 -10.98
CA GLU A 143 -20.03 12.24 -12.19
C GLU A 143 -21.53 11.97 -12.42
N ARG A 144 -22.34 11.87 -11.36
CA ARG A 144 -23.79 11.74 -11.47
C ARG A 144 -24.44 13.01 -11.97
N GLU A 145 -23.93 14.18 -11.57
CA GLU A 145 -24.42 15.48 -12.03
C GLU A 145 -24.20 15.67 -13.54
N LEU A 146 -23.14 15.10 -14.11
CA LEU A 146 -22.85 15.18 -15.54
C LEU A 146 -23.79 14.34 -16.41
N ARG A 147 -24.67 13.51 -15.83
CA ARG A 147 -25.72 12.81 -16.57
C ARG A 147 -26.85 13.73 -17.01
N TYR A 148 -26.90 14.95 -16.49
CA TYR A 148 -27.89 15.96 -16.82
C TYR A 148 -27.30 17.02 -17.76
N PRO A 149 -28.12 17.79 -18.51
CA PRO A 149 -27.63 18.75 -19.49
C PRO A 149 -26.69 19.77 -18.85
N SER A 150 -25.61 20.02 -19.52
CA SER A 150 -24.42 20.83 -19.23
C SER A 150 -24.45 21.73 -18.00
N ASN A 151 -23.71 21.34 -16.98
CA ASN A 151 -23.30 22.18 -15.88
C ASN A 151 -21.78 22.35 -15.95
N ASP A 152 -21.31 23.52 -16.42
CA ASP A 152 -19.88 23.81 -16.59
C ASP A 152 -19.11 23.75 -15.27
N PHE A 153 -19.76 24.15 -14.15
CA PHE A 153 -19.18 24.02 -12.83
C PHE A 153 -18.94 22.55 -12.47
N ALA A 154 -19.96 21.69 -12.63
CA ALA A 154 -19.83 20.25 -12.36
C ALA A 154 -18.73 19.63 -13.23
N LEU A 155 -18.64 20.00 -14.52
CA LEU A 155 -17.60 19.50 -15.40
C LEU A 155 -16.20 19.92 -14.96
N ALA A 156 -16.02 21.17 -14.56
CA ALA A 156 -14.74 21.68 -14.07
C ALA A 156 -14.31 20.96 -12.77
N VAL A 157 -15.22 20.79 -11.82
CA VAL A 157 -14.96 20.07 -10.57
C VAL A 157 -14.63 18.60 -10.84
N TYR A 158 -15.40 17.93 -11.69
CA TYR A 158 -15.14 16.54 -12.08
C TYR A 158 -13.73 16.37 -12.64
N LYS A 159 -13.35 17.19 -13.66
CA LYS A 159 -12.02 17.11 -14.27
C LYS A 159 -10.91 17.34 -13.25
N SER A 160 -11.05 18.36 -12.41
CA SER A 160 -10.06 18.68 -11.38
C SER A 160 -9.90 17.54 -10.37
N THR A 161 -11.03 17.05 -9.81
CA THR A 161 -11.00 16.03 -8.77
C THR A 161 -10.57 14.67 -9.34
N LYS A 162 -11.03 14.33 -10.55
CA LYS A 162 -10.62 13.10 -11.22
C LYS A 162 -9.12 13.07 -11.51
N ASN A 163 -8.55 14.19 -11.99
CA ASN A 163 -7.11 14.30 -12.21
C ASN A 163 -6.32 14.15 -10.90
N LYS A 164 -6.76 14.84 -9.83
CA LYS A 164 -6.14 14.70 -8.51
C LYS A 164 -6.17 13.25 -8.02
N PHE A 165 -7.30 12.57 -8.21
CA PHE A 165 -7.43 11.15 -7.87
C PHE A 165 -6.46 10.28 -8.69
N ASP A 166 -6.41 10.45 -10.01
CA ASP A 166 -5.57 9.63 -10.90
C ASP A 166 -4.07 9.79 -10.58
N GLU A 167 -3.64 11.02 -10.29
CA GLU A 167 -2.27 11.33 -9.86
C GLU A 167 -1.96 10.72 -8.49
N ALA A 168 -2.84 10.92 -7.51
CA ALA A 168 -2.68 10.36 -6.17
C ALA A 168 -2.71 8.82 -6.20
N TYR A 169 -3.60 8.21 -6.97
CA TYR A 169 -3.69 6.77 -7.13
C TYR A 169 -2.43 6.17 -7.79
N LYS A 170 -1.90 6.84 -8.82
CA LYS A 170 -0.63 6.45 -9.44
C LYS A 170 0.52 6.54 -8.44
N LYS A 171 0.60 7.64 -7.69
CA LYS A 171 1.61 7.84 -6.65
C LYS A 171 1.50 6.78 -5.55
N PHE A 172 0.30 6.49 -5.07
CA PHE A 172 0.02 5.45 -4.09
C PHE A 172 0.51 4.08 -4.56
N LYS A 173 0.18 3.69 -5.79
CA LYS A 173 0.64 2.41 -6.37
C LYS A 173 2.14 2.32 -6.47
N LEU A 174 2.83 3.43 -6.79
CA LEU A 174 4.28 3.49 -6.81
C LEU A 174 4.89 3.43 -5.41
N HIS A 175 4.36 4.21 -4.45
CA HIS A 175 4.84 4.25 -3.07
C HIS A 175 4.75 2.89 -2.38
N HIS A 176 3.66 2.17 -2.62
CA HIS A 176 3.39 0.91 -1.94
C HIS A 176 3.62 -0.31 -2.85
N ASN A 177 4.24 -0.10 -4.01
CA ASN A 177 4.53 -1.13 -5.02
C ASN A 177 3.29 -1.98 -5.41
N LEU A 178 2.11 -1.35 -5.38
CA LEU A 178 0.86 -1.97 -5.76
C LEU A 178 0.68 -1.85 -7.28
N GLY A 179 0.87 -2.95 -7.99
CA GLY A 179 0.70 -3.02 -9.44
C GLY A 179 1.97 -2.93 -10.27
N SER A 180 3.14 -2.88 -9.68
CA SER A 180 4.33 -3.34 -10.36
C SER A 180 4.37 -4.87 -10.23
N LYS A 181 3.93 -5.60 -11.26
CA LYS A 181 4.62 -6.86 -11.54
C LYS A 181 6.10 -6.50 -11.47
N PRO A 182 6.98 -7.31 -10.84
CA PRO A 182 8.39 -7.05 -10.92
C PRO A 182 8.71 -6.79 -12.40
N THR A 183 9.31 -5.64 -12.69
CA THR A 183 9.78 -5.33 -14.04
C THR A 183 10.89 -6.32 -14.32
N VAL A 184 10.51 -7.45 -14.89
CA VAL A 184 11.41 -8.40 -15.49
C VAL A 184 11.80 -7.78 -16.82
N ASP A 185 13.06 -7.55 -17.00
CA ASP A 185 13.64 -7.15 -18.29
C ASP A 185 13.30 -8.25 -19.32
N ASP A 186 12.55 -7.91 -20.33
CA ASP A 186 11.69 -8.78 -21.16
C ASP A 186 12.44 -9.51 -22.27
N THR A 187 13.61 -10.09 -22.00
CA THR A 187 14.29 -10.91 -23.01
C THR A 187 14.24 -12.41 -22.77
N GLU A 188 14.04 -12.88 -21.54
CA GLU A 188 13.65 -14.27 -21.24
C GLU A 188 13.03 -14.32 -19.85
N THR A 189 11.74 -14.71 -19.73
CA THR A 189 11.07 -14.81 -18.43
C THR A 189 11.75 -15.86 -17.56
N ARG A 190 12.64 -15.40 -16.68
CA ARG A 190 13.42 -16.25 -15.76
C ARG A 190 12.62 -16.67 -14.52
N PHE A 191 11.39 -16.18 -14.39
CA PHE A 191 10.48 -16.48 -13.31
C PHE A 191 9.24 -17.20 -13.85
N LYS A 192 8.87 -18.32 -13.21
CA LYS A 192 7.71 -19.12 -13.61
C LYS A 192 6.86 -19.45 -12.41
N LYS A 193 5.54 -19.36 -12.58
CA LYS A 193 4.53 -19.78 -11.60
C LYS A 193 3.69 -20.89 -12.21
N GLY A 194 3.42 -21.96 -11.46
CA GLY A 194 2.58 -23.06 -11.93
C GLY A 194 1.10 -22.68 -11.94
N TYR A 195 0.65 -22.11 -10.81
CA TYR A 195 -0.72 -21.63 -10.60
C TYR A 195 -0.70 -20.23 -9.99
N GLU A 196 -1.77 -19.45 -10.22
CA GLU A 196 -1.87 -18.08 -9.67
C GLU A 196 -1.77 -18.06 -8.15
N ALA A 197 -2.31 -19.07 -7.47
CA ALA A 197 -2.31 -19.20 -6.01
C ALA A 197 -1.02 -19.80 -5.41
N ASP A 198 -0.01 -20.15 -6.21
CA ASP A 198 1.24 -20.70 -5.68
C ASP A 198 1.93 -19.67 -4.78
N ALA A 199 2.45 -20.13 -3.64
CA ALA A 199 3.16 -19.26 -2.69
C ALA A 199 4.51 -18.79 -3.23
N GLY A 200 5.18 -19.61 -4.03
CA GLY A 200 6.51 -19.35 -4.58
C GLY A 200 6.51 -19.14 -6.09
N VAL A 201 7.54 -18.45 -6.55
CA VAL A 201 7.83 -18.24 -7.97
C VAL A 201 9.15 -18.94 -8.30
N ASP A 202 9.11 -19.91 -9.19
CA ASP A 202 10.28 -20.66 -9.62
C ASP A 202 11.31 -19.76 -10.31
N VAL A 203 12.60 -19.96 -10.01
CA VAL A 203 13.70 -19.28 -10.70
C VAL A 203 14.29 -20.23 -11.73
N ILE A 204 14.15 -19.87 -13.00
CA ILE A 204 14.63 -20.68 -14.13
C ILE A 204 16.14 -20.48 -14.30
N LEU A 205 16.88 -21.56 -14.37
CA LEU A 205 18.35 -21.55 -14.57
C LEU A 205 18.72 -21.08 -15.97
N ASN A 206 19.75 -20.26 -16.09
CA ASN A 206 20.32 -19.83 -17.38
C ASN A 206 21.50 -20.65 -17.82
N GLU A 207 21.99 -21.53 -16.95
CA GLU A 207 23.13 -22.45 -17.22
C GLU A 207 22.94 -23.75 -16.44
N ASP A 208 23.70 -24.76 -16.81
CA ASP A 208 23.73 -26.06 -16.11
C ASP A 208 24.38 -25.89 -14.73
N VAL A 209 23.81 -26.55 -13.72
CA VAL A 209 24.32 -26.54 -12.35
C VAL A 209 24.57 -28.00 -11.92
N VAL A 210 25.80 -28.29 -11.48
CA VAL A 210 26.19 -29.60 -10.94
C VAL A 210 26.62 -29.43 -9.49
N ILE A 211 26.01 -30.22 -8.59
CA ILE A 211 26.25 -30.15 -7.15
C ILE A 211 26.70 -31.50 -6.67
N LEU A 212 27.97 -31.59 -6.26
CA LEU A 212 28.58 -32.84 -5.80
C LEU A 212 27.93 -33.33 -4.50
N PRO A 213 28.00 -34.64 -4.21
CA PRO A 213 27.49 -35.18 -2.94
C PRO A 213 28.12 -34.47 -1.73
N MET A 214 27.33 -34.26 -0.68
CA MET A 214 27.77 -33.69 0.59
C MET A 214 28.54 -32.36 0.44
N SER A 215 28.23 -31.58 -0.58
CA SER A 215 28.91 -30.31 -0.87
C SER A 215 27.99 -29.10 -0.78
N THR A 216 28.59 -27.94 -0.61
CA THR A 216 27.95 -26.65 -0.62
C THR A 216 28.54 -25.81 -1.75
N ILE A 217 27.68 -25.20 -2.55
CA ILE A 217 28.07 -24.27 -3.61
C ILE A 217 27.25 -23.00 -3.59
N ASN A 218 27.79 -21.92 -4.11
CA ASN A 218 27.09 -20.67 -4.36
C ASN A 218 26.72 -20.61 -5.84
N VAL A 219 25.43 -20.52 -6.13
CA VAL A 219 24.92 -20.43 -7.50
C VAL A 219 24.40 -18.99 -7.72
N ASN A 220 25.10 -18.23 -8.56
CA ASN A 220 24.57 -16.94 -8.99
C ASN A 220 23.42 -17.19 -9.97
N LEU A 221 22.21 -16.82 -9.58
CA LEU A 221 21.00 -17.04 -10.38
C LEU A 221 20.89 -16.03 -11.54
N LYS A 222 21.71 -14.97 -11.56
CA LYS A 222 21.68 -13.89 -12.57
C LYS A 222 20.28 -13.32 -12.77
N VAL A 223 19.56 -13.16 -11.67
CA VAL A 223 18.24 -12.50 -11.59
C VAL A 223 18.24 -11.51 -10.43
N ASN A 224 17.44 -10.47 -10.57
CA ASN A 224 17.23 -9.50 -9.52
C ASN A 224 15.86 -9.77 -8.88
N VAL A 225 15.82 -9.74 -7.55
CA VAL A 225 14.61 -9.84 -6.76
C VAL A 225 14.60 -8.64 -5.82
N THR A 226 13.67 -7.73 -6.04
CA THR A 226 13.56 -6.50 -5.26
C THR A 226 12.25 -6.52 -4.46
N PRO A 227 12.27 -7.00 -3.21
CA PRO A 227 11.08 -6.95 -2.37
C PRO A 227 10.70 -5.50 -2.09
N PRO A 228 9.39 -5.18 -2.07
CA PRO A 228 8.93 -3.85 -1.70
C PRO A 228 9.23 -3.54 -0.23
N GLU A 229 9.18 -2.26 0.12
CA GLU A 229 9.31 -1.84 1.52
C GLU A 229 8.27 -2.55 2.39
N GLY A 230 8.70 -3.05 3.54
CA GLY A 230 7.88 -3.85 4.43
C GLY A 230 7.79 -5.32 4.08
N TYR A 231 8.50 -5.77 3.05
CA TYR A 231 8.63 -7.18 2.71
C TYR A 231 10.09 -7.59 2.60
N MET A 232 10.35 -8.88 2.81
CA MET A 232 11.57 -9.54 2.42
C MET A 232 11.23 -10.67 1.45
N ALA A 233 12.20 -11.11 0.66
CA ALA A 233 12.08 -12.35 -0.07
C ALA A 233 13.09 -13.38 0.49
N VAL A 234 12.77 -14.64 0.29
CA VAL A 234 13.69 -15.75 0.60
C VAL A 234 13.71 -16.71 -0.57
N LEU A 235 14.87 -17.32 -0.80
CA LEU A 235 14.97 -18.48 -1.68
C LEU A 235 14.67 -19.74 -0.89
N CYS A 236 13.81 -20.58 -1.45
CA CYS A 236 13.49 -21.91 -0.90
C CYS A 236 13.75 -22.98 -1.96
N ALA A 237 14.16 -24.17 -1.55
CA ALA A 237 14.19 -25.31 -2.45
C ALA A 237 12.77 -25.62 -2.95
N ARG A 238 12.63 -25.99 -4.22
CA ARG A 238 11.39 -26.61 -4.69
C ARG A 238 11.22 -27.97 -4.02
N THR A 239 9.97 -28.35 -3.74
CA THR A 239 9.66 -29.63 -3.08
C THR A 239 10.32 -30.82 -3.80
N SER A 240 10.31 -30.83 -5.14
CA SER A 240 10.94 -31.87 -5.94
C SER A 240 12.49 -31.92 -5.84
N ALA A 241 13.11 -30.77 -5.59
CA ALA A 241 14.55 -30.66 -5.35
C ALA A 241 14.90 -31.07 -3.92
N ALA A 242 14.13 -30.62 -2.94
CA ALA A 242 14.27 -31.00 -1.55
C ALA A 242 14.14 -32.51 -1.34
N ALA A 243 13.18 -33.15 -2.03
CA ALA A 243 13.01 -34.61 -2.01
C ALA A 243 14.23 -35.39 -2.55
N LYS A 244 15.08 -34.76 -3.36
CA LYS A 244 16.37 -35.33 -3.85
C LYS A 244 17.55 -35.06 -2.91
N GLY A 245 17.33 -34.36 -1.81
CA GLY A 245 18.36 -33.97 -0.84
C GLY A 245 19.04 -32.63 -1.16
N LEU A 246 18.36 -31.73 -1.90
CA LEU A 246 18.84 -30.37 -2.10
C LEU A 246 18.27 -29.46 -1.02
N CYS A 247 19.12 -28.74 -0.29
CA CYS A 247 18.74 -27.66 0.60
C CYS A 247 19.22 -26.32 0.04
N VAL A 248 18.40 -25.29 0.16
CA VAL A 248 18.76 -23.91 -0.16
C VAL A 248 18.75 -23.13 1.14
N ALA A 249 19.86 -22.46 1.47
CA ALA A 249 19.93 -21.62 2.67
C ALA A 249 18.94 -20.44 2.53
N MET A 250 18.05 -20.28 3.49
CA MET A 250 17.05 -19.22 3.51
C MET A 250 17.68 -17.90 3.97
N CYS A 251 18.47 -17.27 3.12
CA CYS A 251 19.02 -15.94 3.37
C CYS A 251 17.98 -14.87 2.98
N PRO A 252 17.64 -13.95 3.89
CA PRO A 252 16.73 -12.87 3.57
C PRO A 252 17.29 -11.98 2.45
N ILE A 253 16.43 -11.64 1.51
CA ILE A 253 16.67 -10.60 0.50
C ILE A 253 15.91 -9.38 0.99
N ASP A 254 16.65 -8.34 1.35
CA ASP A 254 16.09 -7.14 1.97
C ASP A 254 15.24 -6.32 1.01
N ALA A 255 14.36 -5.51 1.57
CA ALA A 255 13.60 -4.51 0.84
C ALA A 255 14.57 -3.59 0.05
N ASN A 256 14.18 -3.27 -1.18
CA ASN A 256 14.95 -2.42 -2.11
C ASN A 256 16.33 -2.97 -2.51
N TYR A 257 16.62 -4.24 -2.29
CA TYR A 257 17.83 -4.87 -2.85
C TYR A 257 17.77 -4.90 -4.37
N THR A 258 18.81 -4.45 -5.03
CA THR A 258 18.89 -4.32 -6.50
C THR A 258 19.97 -5.21 -7.15
N GLY A 259 20.73 -5.95 -6.34
CA GLY A 259 21.78 -6.83 -6.82
C GLY A 259 21.25 -8.17 -7.36
N GLU A 260 22.12 -8.89 -8.06
CA GLU A 260 21.84 -10.26 -8.47
C GLU A 260 21.76 -11.21 -7.27
N VAL A 261 20.79 -12.11 -7.31
CA VAL A 261 20.54 -13.06 -6.22
C VAL A 261 21.42 -14.30 -6.38
N THR A 262 22.06 -14.69 -5.28
CA THR A 262 22.87 -15.90 -5.18
C THR A 262 22.22 -16.92 -4.26
N ALA A 263 21.99 -18.14 -4.74
CA ALA A 263 21.52 -19.26 -3.93
C ALA A 263 22.73 -19.97 -3.29
N ILE A 264 22.72 -20.11 -1.96
CA ILE A 264 23.64 -20.99 -1.24
C ILE A 264 22.97 -22.35 -1.16
N VAL A 265 23.57 -23.35 -1.84
CA VAL A 265 22.92 -24.63 -2.08
C VAL A 265 23.75 -25.76 -1.45
N HIS A 266 23.08 -26.60 -0.69
CA HIS A 266 23.67 -27.77 -0.04
C HIS A 266 23.08 -29.05 -0.63
N ASN A 267 23.91 -29.94 -1.15
CA ASN A 267 23.51 -31.28 -1.50
C ASN A 267 23.84 -32.22 -0.32
N VAL A 268 22.82 -32.57 0.45
CA VAL A 268 22.95 -33.47 1.61
C VAL A 268 22.76 -34.94 1.23
N SER A 269 22.61 -35.23 -0.05
CA SER A 269 22.54 -36.61 -0.56
C SER A 269 23.92 -37.19 -0.90
N ASN A 270 23.95 -38.50 -1.08
CA ASN A 270 25.14 -39.20 -1.55
C ASN A 270 25.23 -39.33 -3.09
N LYS A 271 24.39 -38.56 -3.82
CA LYS A 271 24.32 -38.56 -5.28
C LYS A 271 24.69 -37.20 -5.84
N ILE A 272 25.26 -37.17 -7.06
CA ILE A 272 25.43 -35.92 -7.79
C ILE A 272 24.05 -35.41 -8.20
N LEU A 273 23.73 -34.15 -7.89
CA LEU A 273 22.53 -33.49 -8.37
C LEU A 273 22.89 -32.59 -9.56
N THR A 274 22.15 -32.77 -10.65
CA THR A 274 22.35 -31.99 -11.88
C THR A 274 21.05 -31.36 -12.27
N TYR A 275 21.09 -30.06 -12.56
CA TYR A 275 19.98 -29.27 -13.08
C TYR A 275 20.42 -28.59 -14.38
N LYS A 276 19.62 -28.70 -15.42
CA LYS A 276 19.94 -28.15 -16.74
C LYS A 276 19.42 -26.69 -16.86
N LYS A 277 20.03 -25.94 -17.77
CA LYS A 277 19.47 -24.68 -18.23
C LYS A 277 17.99 -24.85 -18.58
N GLY A 278 17.14 -23.96 -18.13
CA GLY A 278 15.69 -24.05 -18.32
C GLY A 278 14.94 -24.80 -17.21
N GLU A 279 15.65 -25.50 -16.31
CA GLU A 279 15.04 -26.09 -15.11
C GLU A 279 15.10 -25.13 -13.92
N ALA A 280 14.39 -25.47 -12.83
CA ALA A 280 14.41 -24.74 -11.58
C ALA A 280 14.59 -25.69 -10.40
N PHE A 281 15.51 -25.38 -9.49
CA PHE A 281 15.67 -26.11 -8.23
C PHE A 281 15.18 -25.29 -7.02
N CYS A 282 15.05 -23.97 -7.18
CA CYS A 282 14.60 -23.07 -6.14
C CYS A 282 13.48 -22.16 -6.61
N GLN A 283 12.81 -21.59 -5.65
CA GLN A 283 11.72 -20.62 -5.83
C GLN A 283 11.92 -19.44 -4.89
N VAL A 284 11.41 -18.29 -5.27
CA VAL A 284 11.33 -17.09 -4.44
C VAL A 284 9.99 -17.06 -3.72
N VAL A 285 10.01 -16.84 -2.42
CA VAL A 285 8.81 -16.59 -1.61
C VAL A 285 8.96 -15.22 -0.97
N THR A 286 7.92 -14.38 -1.07
CA THR A 286 7.90 -13.05 -0.45
C THR A 286 7.15 -13.11 0.86
N LEU A 287 7.72 -12.55 1.91
CA LEU A 287 7.19 -12.55 3.27
C LEU A 287 7.11 -11.11 3.80
N PRO A 288 6.06 -10.74 4.53
CA PRO A 288 6.00 -9.46 5.22
C PRO A 288 7.01 -9.42 6.37
N ILE A 289 7.58 -8.23 6.64
CA ILE A 289 8.48 -8.03 7.78
C ILE A 289 7.69 -7.35 8.90
N SER A 290 7.71 -7.93 10.10
CA SER A 290 7.28 -7.24 11.31
C SER A 290 8.48 -7.05 12.25
N ASN A 291 8.75 -5.82 12.67
CA ASN A 291 9.77 -5.54 13.67
C ASN A 291 9.17 -5.75 15.07
N CYS A 292 9.39 -6.95 15.63
CA CYS A 292 9.01 -7.25 17.02
C CYS A 292 10.20 -7.09 18.00
N ILE A 293 11.34 -6.59 17.53
CA ILE A 293 12.53 -6.37 18.35
C ILE A 293 12.64 -4.89 18.65
N GLU A 294 12.58 -4.54 19.95
CA GLU A 294 12.78 -3.17 20.43
C GLU A 294 14.27 -2.84 20.60
N ASN A 295 14.63 -1.54 20.52
CA ASN A 295 15.98 -1.03 20.74
C ASN A 295 17.06 -1.54 19.77
N VAL A 296 16.72 -1.64 18.48
CA VAL A 296 17.68 -2.03 17.44
C VAL A 296 18.61 -0.86 17.11
N GLN A 297 19.93 -1.10 17.16
CA GLN A 297 20.92 -0.13 16.68
C GLN A 297 21.03 -0.17 15.16
N ILE A 298 20.75 0.93 14.49
CA ILE A 298 20.91 1.08 13.05
C ILE A 298 22.31 1.63 12.78
N LYS A 299 23.18 0.83 12.16
CA LYS A 299 24.58 1.20 11.86
C LYS A 299 24.74 2.05 10.61
N LYS A 300 23.82 1.96 9.65
CA LYS A 300 23.85 2.68 8.37
C LYS A 300 22.49 3.27 8.07
N GLU A 301 22.43 4.55 7.78
CA GLU A 301 21.25 5.21 7.28
C GLU A 301 21.14 5.04 5.75
N GLY A 302 19.91 4.94 5.24
CA GLY A 302 19.63 4.83 3.81
C GLY A 302 19.10 3.47 3.38
N LYS A 303 18.78 3.37 2.09
CA LYS A 303 18.25 2.14 1.49
C LYS A 303 19.38 1.21 1.06
N ARG A 304 19.17 -0.09 1.22
CA ARG A 304 20.08 -1.11 0.68
C ARG A 304 20.04 -1.05 -0.85
N SER A 305 21.21 -1.15 -1.49
CA SER A 305 21.36 -1.17 -2.95
C SER A 305 21.84 -2.56 -3.41
N ASP A 306 22.98 -2.62 -4.05
CA ASP A 306 23.56 -3.80 -4.69
C ASP A 306 24.58 -4.59 -3.83
N GLY A 307 24.66 -4.28 -2.54
CA GLY A 307 25.59 -4.92 -1.61
C GLY A 307 25.41 -6.44 -1.55
N LYS A 308 26.46 -7.20 -1.94
CA LYS A 308 26.49 -8.67 -1.97
C LYS A 308 26.80 -9.29 -0.60
N LEU A 309 26.98 -10.62 -0.58
CA LEU A 309 27.32 -11.41 0.62
C LEU A 309 28.43 -10.73 1.44
N GLY A 310 28.15 -10.47 2.73
CA GLY A 310 29.09 -9.84 3.65
C GLY A 310 29.13 -8.31 3.62
N SER A 311 28.33 -7.62 2.82
CA SER A 311 28.33 -6.15 2.71
C SER A 311 27.88 -5.42 3.99
N THR A 312 27.15 -6.09 4.87
CA THR A 312 26.71 -5.59 6.18
C THR A 312 27.66 -5.98 7.31
N GLY A 313 28.82 -6.53 6.98
CA GLY A 313 29.80 -7.11 7.90
C GLY A 313 29.95 -6.42 9.23
N ILE A 314 30.22 -7.23 10.23
CA ILE A 314 30.45 -6.88 11.64
C ILE A 314 31.72 -6.04 11.73
#